data_b307fbad2a3f1275ad120d65aeab98c0
#
_entry.id   b307fbad2a3f1275ad120d65aeab98c0
#
_cell.length_a   1.000
_cell.length_b   1.000
_cell.length_c   1.000
_cell.angle_alpha   90.00
_cell.angle_beta   90.00
_cell.angle_gamma   90.00
#
_symmetry.space_group_name_H-M   'P 1'
#
loop_
_entity.id
_entity.type
_entity.pdbx_description
1 polymer ?
#
loop_
_entity_poly.entity_id
_entity_poly.type
_entity_poly.pdbx_seq_one_letter_code
_entity_poly.pdbx_strand_id
1 'polypeptide(L)'
;VQNILMKNLTDVCVGTISWWAFGWMFAYGPIEGLTKFAGNTEYFGHGFMTETSVGVIVPTDKPRDWFFQWAFCSAAATIVSGGIAERVNFPGYFFYTLWMTCIIYPVVVAWTWSGNGWLQGGTEQNINDVGYVDFAGSGIVHMCGGVGALVGAAVVGARTGRWDPEREGEFDPHSLPLIVLGTFILWFGWDG
;
A
#
# COMPACT_ATOMS: atom_id res chain seq x y z
N VAL A 1 -19.68 11.68 -3.05
CA VAL A 1 -19.46 10.88 -1.84
C VAL A 1 -19.52 9.40 -2.14
N GLN A 2 -20.61 8.88 -2.73
CA GLN A 2 -20.81 7.44 -2.98
C GLN A 2 -19.65 6.80 -3.79
N ASN A 3 -19.20 7.44 -4.89
CA ASN A 3 -18.09 6.94 -5.70
C ASN A 3 -16.77 6.86 -4.92
N ILE A 4 -16.51 7.81 -4.03
CA ILE A 4 -15.30 7.81 -3.20
C ILE A 4 -15.36 6.67 -2.19
N LEU A 5 -16.50 6.46 -1.52
CA LEU A 5 -16.68 5.34 -0.60
C LEU A 5 -16.53 3.98 -1.29
N MET A 6 -17.08 3.84 -2.51
CA MET A 6 -16.92 2.62 -3.31
C MET A 6 -15.44 2.37 -3.68
N LYS A 7 -14.69 3.41 -3.99
CA LYS A 7 -13.25 3.29 -4.27
C LYS A 7 -12.47 2.88 -3.03
N ASN A 8 -12.76 3.46 -1.87
CA ASN A 8 -12.14 3.05 -0.61
C ASN A 8 -12.45 1.59 -0.25
N LEU A 9 -13.70 1.15 -0.48
CA LEU A 9 -14.06 -0.27 -0.32
C LEU A 9 -13.28 -1.16 -1.30
N THR A 10 -13.05 -0.69 -2.53
CA THR A 10 -12.23 -1.39 -3.52
C THR A 10 -10.79 -1.55 -3.03
N ASP A 11 -10.19 -0.52 -2.40
CA ASP A 11 -8.84 -0.62 -1.83
C ASP A 11 -8.75 -1.74 -0.80
N VAL A 12 -9.74 -1.84 0.07
CA VAL A 12 -9.79 -2.91 1.08
C VAL A 12 -9.98 -4.28 0.42
N CYS A 13 -11.00 -4.46 -0.41
CA CYS A 13 -11.34 -5.77 -0.98
C CYS A 13 -10.28 -6.28 -1.96
N VAL A 14 -9.92 -5.45 -2.94
CA VAL A 14 -8.92 -5.80 -3.95
C VAL A 14 -7.54 -5.90 -3.32
N GLY A 15 -7.19 -4.95 -2.43
CA GLY A 15 -5.93 -4.96 -1.70
C GLY A 15 -5.75 -6.22 -0.86
N THR A 16 -6.79 -6.69 -0.17
CA THR A 16 -6.73 -7.94 0.59
C THR A 16 -6.40 -9.14 -0.29
N ILE A 17 -7.13 -9.29 -1.40
CA ILE A 17 -6.96 -10.42 -2.32
C ILE A 17 -5.58 -10.38 -2.98
N SER A 18 -5.19 -9.23 -3.51
CA SER A 18 -3.91 -9.08 -4.23
C SER A 18 -2.69 -9.17 -3.31
N TRP A 19 -2.79 -8.62 -2.10
CA TRP A 19 -1.76 -8.75 -1.09
C TRP A 19 -1.59 -10.20 -0.62
N TRP A 20 -2.69 -10.91 -0.43
CA TRP A 20 -2.65 -12.34 -0.10
C TRP A 20 -2.11 -13.19 -1.25
N ALA A 21 -2.52 -12.91 -2.49
CA ALA A 21 -2.15 -13.73 -3.64
C ALA A 21 -0.66 -13.58 -4.01
N PHE A 22 -0.17 -12.34 -4.08
CA PHE A 22 1.17 -12.05 -4.59
C PHE A 22 1.93 -11.00 -3.79
N GLY A 23 1.25 -10.00 -3.21
CA GLY A 23 1.90 -8.88 -2.55
C GLY A 23 2.81 -9.31 -1.41
N TRP A 24 2.33 -10.21 -0.55
CA TRP A 24 3.12 -10.77 0.54
C TRP A 24 4.39 -11.47 0.02
N MET A 25 4.24 -12.29 -1.02
CA MET A 25 5.36 -12.97 -1.67
C MET A 25 6.44 -11.99 -2.13
N PHE A 26 6.05 -10.94 -2.87
CA PHE A 26 7.02 -9.94 -3.34
C PHE A 26 7.69 -9.20 -2.20
N ALA A 27 6.92 -8.85 -1.14
CA ALA A 27 7.40 -8.04 -0.03
C ALA A 27 8.31 -8.82 0.92
N TYR A 28 7.89 -10.00 1.37
CA TYR A 28 8.51 -10.75 2.46
C TYR A 28 8.87 -12.19 2.13
N GLY A 29 8.46 -12.69 0.97
CA GLY A 29 8.83 -14.03 0.55
C GLY A 29 10.35 -14.18 0.42
N PRO A 30 10.88 -15.38 0.69
CA PRO A 30 12.26 -15.69 0.39
C PRO A 30 12.61 -15.34 -1.05
N ILE A 31 13.85 -14.86 -1.24
CA ILE A 31 14.40 -14.56 -2.56
C ILE A 31 15.20 -15.77 -3.02
N GLU A 32 14.65 -16.53 -3.96
CA GLU A 32 15.32 -17.67 -4.56
C GLU A 32 15.83 -17.34 -5.96
N GLY A 33 17.06 -17.72 -6.26
CA GLY A 33 17.69 -17.51 -7.57
C GLY A 33 18.58 -16.28 -7.66
N LEU A 34 18.82 -15.83 -8.90
CA LEU A 34 19.82 -14.80 -9.21
C LEU A 34 19.35 -13.35 -9.01
N THR A 35 18.06 -13.12 -8.88
CA THR A 35 17.51 -11.77 -8.77
C THR A 35 17.21 -11.43 -7.30
N LYS A 36 17.85 -10.37 -6.79
CA LYS A 36 17.60 -9.84 -5.43
C LYS A 36 16.55 -8.69 -5.46
N PHE A 37 15.67 -8.70 -6.44
CA PHE A 37 14.75 -7.59 -6.67
C PHE A 37 13.54 -7.62 -5.75
N ALA A 38 12.92 -8.80 -5.57
CA ALA A 38 11.77 -9.02 -4.70
C ALA A 38 11.64 -10.51 -4.38
N GLY A 39 10.83 -10.85 -3.36
CA GLY A 39 10.50 -12.25 -3.05
C GLY A 39 9.82 -12.97 -4.23
N ASN A 40 9.99 -14.28 -4.32
CA ASN A 40 9.47 -15.10 -5.41
C ASN A 40 8.87 -16.43 -4.97
N THR A 41 8.67 -16.62 -3.68
CA THR A 41 8.04 -17.78 -3.07
C THR A 41 6.95 -17.37 -2.07
N GLU A 42 6.13 -18.31 -1.61
CA GLU A 42 5.07 -18.07 -0.62
C GLU A 42 3.86 -17.26 -1.15
N TYR A 43 3.52 -17.44 -2.41
CA TYR A 43 2.28 -16.93 -2.98
C TYR A 43 1.05 -17.65 -2.42
N PHE A 44 -0.13 -17.02 -2.48
CA PHE A 44 -1.42 -17.55 -2.01
C PHE A 44 -1.42 -18.04 -0.56
N GLY A 45 -0.66 -17.38 0.32
CA GLY A 45 -0.58 -17.77 1.74
C GLY A 45 0.20 -19.05 1.99
N HIS A 46 1.00 -19.51 1.04
CA HIS A 46 1.91 -20.63 1.26
C HIS A 46 2.84 -20.32 2.43
N GLY A 47 3.01 -21.31 3.34
CA GLY A 47 3.80 -21.14 4.56
C GLY A 47 3.06 -20.46 5.73
N PHE A 48 1.76 -20.13 5.59
CA PHE A 48 0.94 -19.63 6.70
C PHE A 48 0.57 -20.73 7.69
N MET A 49 0.58 -21.97 7.24
CA MET A 49 0.33 -23.16 8.05
C MET A 49 1.55 -24.06 8.02
N THR A 50 1.81 -24.74 9.11
CA THR A 50 2.87 -25.76 9.23
C THR A 50 2.34 -27.01 9.92
N GLU A 51 2.95 -28.15 9.62
CA GLU A 51 2.64 -29.41 10.27
C GLU A 51 3.61 -29.64 11.44
N THR A 52 3.07 -29.96 12.60
CA THR A 52 3.86 -30.32 13.79
C THR A 52 4.43 -31.71 13.65
N SER A 53 5.41 -32.06 14.50
CA SER A 53 6.02 -33.41 14.57
C SER A 53 5.02 -34.54 14.86
N VAL A 54 3.83 -34.22 15.31
CA VAL A 54 2.73 -35.16 15.59
C VAL A 54 1.61 -35.13 14.54
N GLY A 55 1.84 -34.49 13.39
CA GLY A 55 0.89 -34.47 12.28
C GLY A 55 -0.26 -33.47 12.41
N VAL A 56 -0.19 -32.51 13.34
CA VAL A 56 -1.23 -31.50 13.53
C VAL A 56 -0.86 -30.25 12.73
N ILE A 57 -1.80 -29.74 11.92
CA ILE A 57 -1.62 -28.49 11.17
C ILE A 57 -1.92 -27.30 12.09
N VAL A 58 -0.95 -26.41 12.24
CA VAL A 58 -1.03 -25.20 13.07
C VAL A 58 -0.64 -23.95 12.27
N PRO A 59 -1.20 -22.75 12.59
CA PRO A 59 -0.75 -21.53 11.97
C PRO A 59 0.68 -21.17 12.41
N THR A 60 1.44 -20.58 11.49
CA THR A 60 2.72 -19.93 11.80
C THR A 60 2.48 -18.48 12.31
N ASP A 61 3.54 -17.71 12.57
CA ASP A 61 3.41 -16.27 12.87
C ASP A 61 3.08 -15.42 11.63
N LYS A 62 3.29 -15.95 10.43
CA LYS A 62 3.09 -15.23 9.16
C LYS A 62 1.68 -14.66 8.96
N PRO A 63 0.57 -15.31 9.31
CA PRO A 63 -0.77 -14.70 9.18
C PRO A 63 -0.94 -13.44 10.00
N ARG A 64 -0.37 -13.37 11.22
CA ARG A 64 -0.37 -12.18 12.06
C ARG A 64 0.41 -11.04 11.38
N ASP A 65 1.63 -11.34 10.94
CA ASP A 65 2.51 -10.37 10.31
C ASP A 65 1.96 -9.92 8.94
N TRP A 66 1.36 -10.84 8.19
CA TRP A 66 0.63 -10.54 6.96
C TRP A 66 -0.51 -9.54 7.19
N PHE A 67 -1.32 -9.75 8.21
CA PHE A 67 -2.44 -8.86 8.53
C PHE A 67 -1.95 -7.47 8.95
N PHE A 68 -0.92 -7.41 9.77
CA PHE A 68 -0.29 -6.14 10.17
C PHE A 68 0.24 -5.38 8.96
N GLN A 69 0.98 -6.03 8.09
CA GLN A 69 1.55 -5.42 6.90
C GLN A 69 0.52 -5.13 5.80
N TRP A 70 -0.57 -5.88 5.75
CA TRP A 70 -1.70 -5.57 4.88
C TRP A 70 -2.30 -4.19 5.17
N ALA A 71 -2.39 -3.79 6.42
CA ALA A 71 -2.90 -2.47 6.81
C ALA A 71 -2.06 -1.34 6.19
N PHE A 72 -0.75 -1.46 6.16
CA PHE A 72 0.14 -0.50 5.50
C PHE A 72 0.01 -0.52 3.97
N CYS A 73 -0.14 -1.69 3.38
CA CYS A 73 -0.41 -1.84 1.94
C CYS A 73 -1.70 -1.12 1.55
N SER A 74 -2.76 -1.34 2.31
CA SER A 74 -4.05 -0.67 2.11
C SER A 74 -3.94 0.85 2.30
N ALA A 75 -3.17 1.31 3.29
CA ALA A 75 -2.92 2.74 3.51
C ALA A 75 -2.18 3.38 2.31
N ALA A 76 -1.13 2.74 1.79
CA ALA A 76 -0.40 3.23 0.62
C ALA A 76 -1.31 3.37 -0.62
N ALA A 77 -2.18 2.38 -0.86
CA ALA A 77 -3.16 2.43 -1.95
C ALA A 77 -4.17 3.57 -1.74
N THR A 78 -4.72 3.69 -0.54
CA THR A 78 -5.72 4.72 -0.22
C THR A 78 -5.15 6.15 -0.29
N ILE A 79 -3.88 6.38 0.02
CA ILE A 79 -3.25 7.71 -0.09
C ILE A 79 -3.34 8.24 -1.53
N VAL A 80 -3.12 7.39 -2.54
CA VAL A 80 -3.23 7.78 -3.95
C VAL A 80 -4.65 8.25 -4.30
N SER A 81 -5.66 7.68 -3.65
CA SER A 81 -7.06 8.05 -3.89
C SER A 81 -7.31 9.55 -3.71
N GLY A 82 -6.64 10.19 -2.76
CA GLY A 82 -6.75 11.63 -2.54
C GLY A 82 -6.40 12.48 -3.76
N GLY A 83 -5.48 12.02 -4.60
CA GLY A 83 -5.08 12.69 -5.83
C GLY A 83 -5.98 12.41 -7.03
N ILE A 84 -6.67 11.28 -7.09
CA ILE A 84 -7.33 10.80 -8.32
C ILE A 84 -8.81 10.44 -8.19
N ALA A 85 -9.31 10.15 -6.96
CA ALA A 85 -10.61 9.54 -6.76
C ALA A 85 -11.80 10.33 -7.34
N GLU A 86 -11.71 11.66 -7.39
CA GLU A 86 -12.81 12.50 -7.88
C GLU A 86 -12.97 12.48 -9.40
N ARG A 87 -11.96 12.05 -10.16
CA ARG A 87 -11.94 12.18 -11.63
C ARG A 87 -11.54 10.93 -12.40
N VAL A 88 -10.95 9.95 -11.74
CA VAL A 88 -10.67 8.65 -12.35
C VAL A 88 -11.95 7.82 -12.42
N ASN A 89 -12.16 7.12 -13.53
CA ASN A 89 -13.29 6.18 -13.66
C ASN A 89 -13.08 4.94 -12.76
N PHE A 90 -14.17 4.24 -12.44
CA PHE A 90 -14.10 3.09 -11.52
C PHE A 90 -13.22 1.94 -12.04
N PRO A 91 -13.31 1.50 -13.31
CA PRO A 91 -12.40 0.48 -13.82
C PRO A 91 -10.92 0.88 -13.75
N GLY A 92 -10.58 2.12 -14.06
CA GLY A 92 -9.22 2.62 -13.94
C GLY A 92 -8.72 2.59 -12.50
N TYR A 93 -9.59 2.94 -11.55
CA TYR A 93 -9.29 2.87 -10.12
C TYR A 93 -9.06 1.42 -9.65
N PHE A 94 -9.90 0.48 -10.10
CA PHE A 94 -9.74 -0.94 -9.80
C PHE A 94 -8.37 -1.48 -10.25
N PHE A 95 -7.98 -1.21 -11.50
CA PHE A 95 -6.67 -1.65 -12.02
C PHE A 95 -5.52 -0.96 -11.30
N TYR A 96 -5.65 0.33 -10.98
CA TYR A 96 -4.66 1.04 -10.19
C TYR A 96 -4.46 0.35 -8.82
N THR A 97 -5.54 0.12 -8.07
CA THR A 97 -5.48 -0.54 -6.75
C THR A 97 -4.81 -1.91 -6.86
N LEU A 98 -5.19 -2.71 -7.86
CA LEU A 98 -4.59 -4.02 -8.10
C LEU A 98 -3.07 -3.92 -8.30
N TRP A 99 -2.59 -3.02 -9.16
CA TRP A 99 -1.16 -2.85 -9.41
C TRP A 99 -0.41 -2.32 -8.19
N MET A 100 -0.99 -1.36 -7.50
CA MET A 100 -0.38 -0.76 -6.31
C MET A 100 -0.18 -1.79 -5.20
N THR A 101 -1.19 -2.62 -4.93
CA THR A 101 -1.17 -3.57 -3.81
C THR A 101 -0.51 -4.91 -4.15
N CYS A 102 -0.48 -5.26 -5.44
CA CYS A 102 0.12 -6.52 -5.89
C CYS A 102 1.62 -6.39 -6.17
N ILE A 103 2.08 -5.26 -6.71
CA ILE A 103 3.44 -5.11 -7.25
C ILE A 103 4.15 -3.88 -6.71
N ILE A 104 3.61 -2.66 -6.91
CA ILE A 104 4.36 -1.42 -6.67
C ILE A 104 4.77 -1.31 -5.21
N TYR A 105 3.82 -1.32 -4.30
CA TYR A 105 4.07 -1.22 -2.87
C TYR A 105 4.88 -2.43 -2.34
N PRO A 106 4.54 -3.69 -2.67
CA PRO A 106 5.33 -4.85 -2.23
C PRO A 106 6.80 -4.81 -2.61
N VAL A 107 7.12 -4.33 -3.81
CA VAL A 107 8.52 -4.19 -4.25
C VAL A 107 9.26 -3.14 -3.42
N VAL A 108 8.63 -2.00 -3.11
CA VAL A 108 9.22 -0.99 -2.21
C VAL A 108 9.48 -1.58 -0.82
N VAL A 109 8.55 -2.37 -0.29
CA VAL A 109 8.71 -3.09 0.99
C VAL A 109 9.86 -4.09 0.91
N ALA A 110 9.96 -4.86 -0.18
CA ALA A 110 11.04 -5.82 -0.39
C ALA A 110 12.43 -5.16 -0.31
N TRP A 111 12.58 -3.95 -0.81
CA TRP A 111 13.84 -3.21 -0.81
C TRP A 111 14.22 -2.63 0.56
N THR A 112 13.23 -2.36 1.40
CA THR A 112 13.35 -1.52 2.60
C THR A 112 13.08 -2.28 3.90
N TRP A 113 11.87 -2.76 4.12
CA TRP A 113 11.45 -3.41 5.38
C TRP A 113 11.70 -4.92 5.41
N SER A 114 11.90 -5.56 4.25
CA SER A 114 12.26 -6.98 4.21
C SER A 114 13.67 -7.20 4.75
N GLY A 115 13.85 -8.27 5.55
CA GLY A 115 15.16 -8.64 6.08
C GLY A 115 16.25 -8.92 5.02
N ASN A 116 15.83 -9.09 3.77
CA ASN A 116 16.72 -9.27 2.61
C ASN A 116 16.82 -8.02 1.72
N GLY A 117 16.21 -6.90 2.15
CA GLY A 117 16.15 -5.67 1.38
C GLY A 117 17.51 -5.01 1.21
N TRP A 118 17.86 -4.61 0.00
CA TRP A 118 19.16 -4.00 -0.30
C TRP A 118 19.33 -2.58 0.29
N LEU A 119 18.25 -1.95 0.71
CA LEU A 119 18.28 -0.67 1.44
C LEU A 119 18.28 -0.86 2.96
N GLN A 120 17.92 -2.04 3.48
CA GLN A 120 17.89 -2.28 4.91
C GLN A 120 19.30 -2.35 5.50
N GLY A 121 19.50 -1.75 6.69
CA GLY A 121 20.79 -1.76 7.38
C GLY A 121 21.24 -3.17 7.80
N GLY A 122 22.55 -3.40 7.81
CA GLY A 122 23.14 -4.65 8.28
C GLY A 122 23.19 -5.80 7.27
N THR A 123 22.80 -5.57 6.02
CA THR A 123 22.99 -6.54 4.92
C THR A 123 24.27 -6.24 4.13
N GLU A 124 24.92 -7.26 3.56
CA GLU A 124 26.13 -7.11 2.71
C GLU A 124 25.89 -6.23 1.45
N GLN A 125 24.68 -5.76 1.24
CA GLN A 125 24.24 -5.04 0.05
C GLN A 125 23.99 -3.56 0.29
N ASN A 126 24.27 -3.07 1.49
CA ASN A 126 23.96 -1.70 1.88
C ASN A 126 24.79 -0.67 1.13
N ILE A 127 24.14 0.43 0.82
CA ILE A 127 24.82 1.65 0.39
C ILE A 127 25.49 2.26 1.62
N ASN A 128 26.81 2.19 1.70
CA ASN A 128 27.67 2.80 2.75
C ASN A 128 27.48 2.24 4.18
N ASP A 129 27.15 0.99 4.38
CA ASP A 129 26.93 0.33 5.68
C ASP A 129 25.86 1.00 6.57
N VAL A 130 25.20 2.04 6.09
CA VAL A 130 24.10 2.74 6.77
C VAL A 130 22.81 2.37 6.07
N GLY A 131 21.97 1.58 6.73
CA GLY A 131 20.67 1.20 6.17
C GLY A 131 19.67 2.36 6.15
N TYR A 132 18.72 2.26 5.24
CA TYR A 132 17.53 3.10 5.24
C TYR A 132 16.68 2.77 6.47
N VAL A 133 16.35 3.78 7.26
CA VAL A 133 15.52 3.64 8.47
C VAL A 133 14.18 4.33 8.23
N ASP A 134 13.13 3.55 8.25
CA ASP A 134 11.75 4.03 8.22
C ASP A 134 10.94 3.24 9.25
N PHE A 135 10.71 3.85 10.43
CA PHE A 135 10.07 3.17 11.54
C PHE A 135 8.59 2.89 11.29
N ALA A 136 7.86 3.89 10.78
CA ALA A 136 6.39 3.84 10.69
C ALA A 136 5.84 4.06 9.27
N GLY A 137 6.68 4.02 8.23
CA GLY A 137 6.23 4.09 6.85
C GLY A 137 6.15 5.50 6.25
N SER A 138 6.89 6.49 6.77
CA SER A 138 6.91 7.84 6.19
C SER A 138 7.36 7.83 4.73
N GLY A 139 8.40 7.06 4.41
CA GLY A 139 8.87 6.84 3.04
C GLY A 139 8.15 5.69 2.33
N ILE A 140 8.13 4.53 2.97
CA ILE A 140 7.64 3.29 2.36
C ILE A 140 6.14 3.36 2.05
N VAL A 141 5.34 3.89 2.96
CA VAL A 141 3.88 3.99 2.81
C VAL A 141 3.48 5.35 2.24
N HIS A 142 3.81 6.43 2.96
CA HIS A 142 3.29 7.76 2.66
C HIS A 142 3.95 8.41 1.45
N MET A 143 5.28 8.34 1.31
CA MET A 143 5.94 8.87 0.12
C MET A 143 5.61 8.03 -1.11
N CYS A 144 5.57 6.69 -1.01
CA CYS A 144 5.16 5.82 -2.11
C CYS A 144 3.74 6.15 -2.58
N GLY A 145 2.79 6.26 -1.64
CA GLY A 145 1.42 6.68 -1.93
C GLY A 145 1.33 8.11 -2.48
N GLY A 146 2.10 9.04 -1.91
CA GLY A 146 2.15 10.44 -2.34
C GLY A 146 2.70 10.62 -3.76
N VAL A 147 3.75 9.90 -4.12
CA VAL A 147 4.28 9.88 -5.49
C VAL A 147 3.26 9.28 -6.45
N GLY A 148 2.60 8.19 -6.07
CA GLY A 148 1.49 7.62 -6.84
C GLY A 148 0.35 8.61 -7.06
N ALA A 149 -0.02 9.39 -6.02
CA ALA A 149 -1.02 10.45 -6.12
C ALA A 149 -0.58 11.58 -7.07
N LEU A 150 0.68 12.00 -6.98
CA LEU A 150 1.24 13.05 -7.84
C LEU A 150 1.22 12.62 -9.32
N VAL A 151 1.74 11.44 -9.61
CA VAL A 151 1.76 10.90 -10.98
C VAL A 151 0.33 10.68 -11.48
N GLY A 152 -0.51 10.08 -10.67
CA GLY A 152 -1.92 9.86 -11.01
C GLY A 152 -2.65 11.16 -11.30
N ALA A 153 -2.44 12.20 -10.48
CA ALA A 153 -3.02 13.53 -10.71
C ALA A 153 -2.52 14.18 -12.02
N ALA A 154 -1.24 14.03 -12.32
CA ALA A 154 -0.66 14.54 -13.57
C ALA A 154 -1.22 13.82 -14.80
N VAL A 155 -1.38 12.50 -14.75
CA VAL A 155 -1.91 11.69 -15.86
C VAL A 155 -3.40 11.94 -16.09
N VAL A 156 -4.20 11.98 -15.03
CA VAL A 156 -5.66 12.18 -15.14
C VAL A 156 -6.02 13.63 -15.45
N GLY A 157 -5.15 14.58 -15.09
CA GLY A 157 -5.36 16.01 -15.31
C GLY A 157 -6.31 16.67 -14.31
N ALA A 158 -6.72 17.89 -14.59
CA ALA A 158 -7.62 18.67 -13.75
C ALA A 158 -9.08 18.18 -13.86
N ARG A 159 -9.87 18.42 -12.82
CA ARG A 159 -11.33 18.22 -12.86
C ARG A 159 -11.95 19.13 -13.93
N THR A 160 -12.97 18.63 -14.62
CA THR A 160 -13.69 19.38 -15.66
C THR A 160 -14.25 20.69 -15.08
N GLY A 161 -13.89 21.82 -15.67
CA GLY A 161 -14.30 23.13 -15.22
C GLY A 161 -13.47 23.72 -14.06
N ARG A 162 -12.41 23.05 -13.59
CA ARG A 162 -11.60 23.54 -12.44
C ARG A 162 -11.00 24.93 -12.66
N TRP A 163 -10.67 25.29 -13.89
CA TRP A 163 -10.05 26.56 -14.25
C TRP A 163 -11.05 27.56 -14.88
N ASP A 164 -12.35 27.25 -14.82
CA ASP A 164 -13.42 28.13 -15.24
C ASP A 164 -13.80 29.07 -14.09
N PRO A 165 -13.59 30.41 -14.21
CA PRO A 165 -13.91 31.35 -13.15
C PRO A 165 -15.38 31.36 -12.72
N GLU A 166 -16.30 31.01 -13.65
CA GLU A 166 -17.74 30.97 -13.35
C GLU A 166 -18.12 29.78 -12.48
N ARG A 167 -17.25 28.77 -12.39
CA ARG A 167 -17.46 27.51 -11.66
C ARG A 167 -16.59 27.37 -10.42
N GLU A 168 -15.87 28.39 -10.01
CA GLU A 168 -14.92 28.33 -8.89
C GLU A 168 -15.57 27.79 -7.61
N GLY A 169 -16.77 28.25 -7.27
CA GLY A 169 -17.51 27.80 -6.06
C GLY A 169 -17.94 26.32 -6.07
N GLU A 170 -17.96 25.65 -7.24
CA GLU A 170 -18.29 24.21 -7.31
C GLU A 170 -17.17 23.33 -6.72
N PHE A 171 -15.96 23.89 -6.52
CA PHE A 171 -14.79 23.19 -6.04
C PHE A 171 -14.47 23.47 -4.58
N ASP A 172 -15.34 24.16 -3.87
CA ASP A 172 -15.19 24.42 -2.44
C ASP A 172 -15.22 23.12 -1.61
N PRO A 173 -14.53 23.07 -0.46
CA PRO A 173 -14.53 21.91 0.41
C PRO A 173 -15.95 21.53 0.85
N HIS A 174 -16.30 20.26 0.71
CA HIS A 174 -17.64 19.75 1.05
C HIS A 174 -17.97 19.90 2.55
N SER A 175 -17.04 19.54 3.43
CA SER A 175 -17.25 19.60 4.89
C SER A 175 -15.94 19.60 5.65
N LEU A 176 -15.56 20.75 6.17
CA LEU A 176 -14.39 20.88 7.07
C LEU A 176 -14.52 20.02 8.33
N PRO A 177 -15.69 19.96 9.03
CA PRO A 177 -15.85 19.10 10.19
C PRO A 177 -15.57 17.61 9.92
N LEU A 178 -15.98 17.09 8.77
CA LEU A 178 -15.71 15.69 8.41
C LEU A 178 -14.23 15.45 8.11
N ILE A 179 -13.53 16.42 7.53
CA ILE A 179 -12.08 16.33 7.31
C ILE A 179 -11.35 16.26 8.65
N VAL A 180 -11.70 17.16 9.59
CA VAL A 180 -11.12 17.18 10.93
C VAL A 180 -11.41 15.89 11.70
N LEU A 181 -12.64 15.39 11.63
CA LEU A 181 -13.00 14.09 12.24
C LEU A 181 -12.16 12.95 11.67
N GLY A 182 -12.00 12.88 10.36
CA GLY A 182 -11.15 11.87 9.70
C GLY A 182 -9.70 11.95 10.18
N THR A 183 -9.17 13.16 10.31
CA THR A 183 -7.82 13.39 10.85
C THR A 183 -7.68 12.92 12.30
N PHE A 184 -8.67 13.18 13.16
CA PHE A 184 -8.63 12.70 14.54
C PHE A 184 -8.73 11.17 14.64
N ILE A 185 -9.50 10.51 13.76
CA ILE A 185 -9.55 9.05 13.73
C ILE A 185 -8.18 8.47 13.35
N LEU A 186 -7.52 9.05 12.36
CA LEU A 186 -6.15 8.65 11.99
C LEU A 186 -5.17 8.89 13.13
N TRP A 187 -5.23 10.07 13.74
CA TRP A 187 -4.35 10.43 14.87
C TRP A 187 -4.50 9.45 16.04
N PHE A 188 -5.73 9.14 16.42
CA PHE A 188 -5.98 8.12 17.44
C PHE A 188 -5.34 6.77 17.10
N GLY A 189 -5.40 6.36 15.83
CA GLY A 189 -4.74 5.14 15.36
C GLY A 189 -3.21 5.20 15.41
N TRP A 190 -2.63 6.39 15.23
CA TRP A 190 -1.17 6.56 15.30
C TRP A 190 -0.62 6.51 16.74
N ASP A 191 -1.44 6.83 17.74
CA ASP A 191 -1.06 6.77 19.15
C ASP A 191 -1.15 5.35 19.75
N GLY A 192 -1.72 4.38 19.01
CA GLY A 192 -1.80 2.96 19.38
C GLY A 192 -0.65 2.14 18.87
#